data_6381b2cbf8ea47377852a782941a5893
#
_entry.id   6381b2cbf8ea47377852a782941a5893
#
_cell.length_a   1.000
_cell.length_b   1.000
_cell.length_c   1.000
_cell.angle_alpha   90.00
_cell.angle_beta   90.00
_cell.angle_gamma   90.00
#
_symmetry.space_group_name_H-M   'P 1'
#
loop_
_entity.id
_entity.type
_entity.pdbx_description
1 polymer ?
#
loop_
_entity_poly.entity_id
_entity_poly.type
_entity_poly.pdbx_seq_one_letter_code
_entity_poly.pdbx_strand_id
1 'polypeptide(L)'
;MAPSKEKLLRLAHVARRYYLEDWKQIDIARELGVSRPLVSRMLGEARELGVVHITVYEPGEESAVLLDRLRLSTSLQGGVLVEDGRDDDATNQLLSQGAVDLLRQIGARRLGVGWGHLIGQLVTWLEENPQPSSTVTDIFPLVGNASIPARNYQSNENVRLMAQQLGAAPHFLLSLIHI
;
A
#
# COMPACT_ATOMS: atom_id res chain seq x y z
N MET A 1 -16.88 -21.27 -29.05
CA MET A 1 -15.74 -22.11 -29.45
C MET A 1 -14.47 -21.43 -28.97
N ALA A 2 -13.63 -22.09 -28.18
CA ALA A 2 -12.40 -21.50 -27.67
C ALA A 2 -11.43 -21.14 -28.81
N PRO A 3 -10.70 -20.03 -28.75
CA PRO A 3 -9.74 -19.64 -29.77
C PRO A 3 -8.60 -20.67 -29.84
N SER A 4 -8.08 -20.91 -31.07
CA SER A 4 -6.94 -21.83 -31.24
C SER A 4 -5.67 -21.22 -30.61
N LYS A 5 -4.75 -22.09 -30.17
CA LYS A 5 -3.44 -21.67 -29.63
C LYS A 5 -2.65 -20.80 -30.62
N GLU A 6 -2.73 -21.12 -31.88
CA GLU A 6 -2.07 -20.37 -32.96
C GLU A 6 -2.65 -18.95 -33.09
N LYS A 7 -3.99 -18.81 -33.01
CA LYS A 7 -4.65 -17.50 -32.99
C LYS A 7 -4.19 -16.65 -31.81
N LEU A 8 -4.14 -17.22 -30.61
CA LEU A 8 -3.68 -16.50 -29.40
C LEU A 8 -2.22 -16.04 -29.53
N LEU A 9 -1.32 -16.87 -30.06
CA LEU A 9 0.07 -16.50 -30.28
C LEU A 9 0.21 -15.35 -31.29
N ARG A 10 -0.58 -15.36 -32.35
CA ARG A 10 -0.60 -14.30 -33.37
C ARG A 10 -1.10 -12.97 -32.75
N LEU A 11 -2.15 -13.01 -31.95
CA LEU A 11 -2.66 -11.85 -31.25
C LEU A 11 -1.64 -11.29 -30.24
N ALA A 12 -0.94 -12.17 -29.51
CA ALA A 12 0.12 -11.79 -28.58
C ALA A 12 1.30 -11.12 -29.29
N HIS A 13 1.69 -11.61 -30.47
CA HIS A 13 2.76 -11.00 -31.26
C HIS A 13 2.40 -9.56 -31.67
N VAL A 14 1.20 -9.36 -32.24
CA VAL A 14 0.71 -8.03 -32.64
C VAL A 14 0.62 -7.09 -31.44
N ALA A 15 0.11 -7.59 -30.32
CA ALA A 15 -0.03 -6.82 -29.09
C ALA A 15 1.33 -6.40 -28.52
N ARG A 16 2.30 -7.30 -28.51
CA ARG A 16 3.68 -7.01 -28.06
C ARG A 16 4.30 -5.88 -28.88
N ARG A 17 4.24 -5.96 -30.21
CA ARG A 17 4.76 -4.93 -31.10
C ARG A 17 4.14 -3.56 -30.79
N TYR A 18 2.83 -3.53 -30.60
CA TYR A 18 2.09 -2.29 -30.41
C TYR A 18 2.27 -1.69 -29.02
N TYR A 19 2.08 -2.50 -27.94
CA TYR A 19 2.03 -2.00 -26.58
C TYR A 19 3.37 -1.98 -25.83
N LEU A 20 4.34 -2.82 -26.23
CA LEU A 20 5.62 -2.93 -25.55
C LEU A 20 6.80 -2.42 -26.38
N GLU A 21 6.67 -2.41 -27.70
CA GLU A 21 7.75 -2.01 -28.62
C GLU A 21 7.41 -0.71 -29.39
N ASP A 22 6.28 -0.05 -29.07
CA ASP A 22 5.82 1.23 -29.61
C ASP A 22 5.71 1.30 -31.15
N TRP A 23 5.47 0.14 -31.78
CA TRP A 23 5.30 0.09 -33.25
C TRP A 23 3.97 0.68 -33.65
N LYS A 24 3.95 1.42 -34.79
CA LYS A 24 2.70 1.89 -35.36
C LYS A 24 1.97 0.75 -36.04
N GLN A 25 0.64 0.77 -36.01
CA GLN A 25 -0.19 -0.26 -36.67
C GLN A 25 0.13 -0.47 -38.13
N ILE A 26 0.59 0.58 -38.85
CA ILE A 26 0.98 0.50 -40.24
C ILE A 26 2.25 -0.33 -40.48
N ASP A 27 3.21 -0.24 -39.53
CA ASP A 27 4.47 -0.96 -39.61
C ASP A 27 4.27 -2.44 -39.28
N ILE A 28 3.42 -2.73 -38.27
CA ILE A 28 2.98 -4.09 -37.95
C ILE A 28 2.23 -4.72 -39.13
N ALA A 29 1.36 -3.95 -39.79
CA ALA A 29 0.63 -4.42 -40.95
C ALA A 29 1.59 -4.79 -42.10
N ARG A 30 2.65 -4.01 -42.32
CA ARG A 30 3.68 -4.26 -43.33
C ARG A 30 4.52 -5.49 -42.97
N GLU A 31 4.93 -5.66 -41.69
CA GLU A 31 5.67 -6.83 -41.22
C GLU A 31 4.87 -8.13 -41.47
N LEU A 32 3.58 -8.11 -41.17
CA LEU A 32 2.72 -9.29 -41.25
C LEU A 32 2.08 -9.52 -42.65
N GLY A 33 2.30 -8.62 -43.60
CA GLY A 33 1.69 -8.71 -44.93
C GLY A 33 0.16 -8.58 -44.91
N VAL A 34 -0.39 -7.79 -43.96
CA VAL A 34 -1.84 -7.61 -43.77
C VAL A 34 -2.25 -6.15 -43.87
N SER A 35 -3.55 -5.87 -43.87
CA SER A 35 -4.04 -4.49 -43.86
C SER A 35 -4.01 -3.89 -42.46
N ARG A 36 -3.80 -2.56 -42.34
CA ARG A 36 -3.89 -1.83 -41.09
C ARG A 36 -5.22 -2.04 -40.33
N PRO A 37 -6.39 -2.03 -40.96
CA PRO A 37 -7.67 -2.34 -40.31
C PRO A 37 -7.69 -3.74 -39.66
N LEU A 38 -7.01 -4.72 -40.26
CA LEU A 38 -6.90 -6.05 -39.67
C LEU A 38 -6.06 -6.05 -38.40
N VAL A 39 -4.94 -5.29 -38.38
CA VAL A 39 -4.13 -5.11 -37.17
C VAL A 39 -4.95 -4.46 -36.04
N SER A 40 -5.73 -3.41 -36.36
CA SER A 40 -6.62 -2.77 -35.38
C SER A 40 -7.65 -3.75 -34.79
N ARG A 41 -8.24 -4.60 -35.63
CA ARG A 41 -9.17 -5.67 -35.22
C ARG A 41 -8.47 -6.70 -34.34
N MET A 42 -7.27 -7.12 -34.70
CA MET A 42 -6.46 -8.06 -33.88
C MET A 42 -6.13 -7.51 -32.50
N LEU A 43 -5.82 -6.23 -32.39
CA LEU A 43 -5.62 -5.56 -31.08
C LEU A 43 -6.92 -5.52 -30.24
N GLY A 44 -8.08 -5.30 -30.88
CA GLY A 44 -9.38 -5.42 -30.24
C GLY A 44 -9.64 -6.84 -29.71
N GLU A 45 -9.48 -7.86 -30.56
CA GLU A 45 -9.63 -9.27 -30.18
C GLU A 45 -8.64 -9.68 -29.07
N ALA A 46 -7.41 -9.15 -29.07
CA ALA A 46 -6.42 -9.44 -28.03
C ALA A 46 -6.90 -8.95 -26.64
N ARG A 47 -7.62 -7.83 -26.58
CA ARG A 47 -8.25 -7.34 -25.36
C ARG A 47 -9.47 -8.19 -24.97
N GLU A 48 -10.35 -8.47 -25.90
CA GLU A 48 -11.56 -9.28 -25.65
C GLU A 48 -11.24 -10.69 -25.16
N LEU A 49 -10.16 -11.29 -25.66
CA LEU A 49 -9.71 -12.64 -25.30
C LEU A 49 -8.74 -12.66 -24.08
N GLY A 50 -8.50 -11.52 -23.45
CA GLY A 50 -7.63 -11.43 -22.27
C GLY A 50 -6.13 -11.63 -22.57
N VAL A 51 -5.70 -11.58 -23.84
CA VAL A 51 -4.28 -11.58 -24.21
C VAL A 51 -3.60 -10.27 -23.80
N VAL A 52 -4.36 -9.19 -23.76
CA VAL A 52 -3.95 -7.85 -23.31
C VAL A 52 -4.92 -7.36 -22.25
N HIS A 53 -4.37 -6.96 -21.11
CA HIS A 53 -5.09 -6.22 -20.09
C HIS A 53 -4.56 -4.81 -20.04
N ILE A 54 -5.43 -3.82 -20.25
CA ILE A 54 -5.10 -2.40 -20.12
C ILE A 54 -5.86 -1.86 -18.92
N THR A 55 -5.12 -1.36 -17.95
CA THR A 55 -5.69 -0.66 -16.80
C THR A 55 -5.31 0.80 -16.92
N VAL A 56 -6.29 1.68 -16.89
CA VAL A 56 -6.09 3.13 -16.84
C VAL A 56 -6.37 3.56 -15.42
N TYR A 57 -5.40 4.19 -14.80
CA TYR A 57 -5.55 4.76 -13.46
C TYR A 57 -5.78 6.26 -13.60
N GLU A 58 -6.76 6.77 -12.90
CA GLU A 58 -6.87 8.20 -12.70
C GLU A 58 -5.94 8.62 -11.54
N PRO A 59 -5.34 9.83 -11.57
CA PRO A 59 -4.52 10.31 -10.48
C PRO A 59 -5.30 10.26 -9.15
N GLY A 60 -4.77 9.51 -8.16
CA GLY A 60 -5.41 9.28 -6.86
C GLY A 60 -6.20 7.97 -6.73
N GLU A 61 -6.50 7.24 -7.81
CA GLU A 61 -7.17 5.92 -7.73
C GLU A 61 -6.18 4.75 -7.63
N GLU A 62 -4.91 4.97 -7.94
CA GLU A 62 -3.89 3.92 -7.95
C GLU A 62 -3.77 3.18 -6.61
N SER A 63 -3.81 3.92 -5.51
CA SER A 63 -3.72 3.35 -4.16
C SER A 63 -4.94 2.49 -3.82
N ALA A 64 -6.15 2.91 -4.20
CA ALA A 64 -7.38 2.14 -3.95
C ALA A 64 -7.38 0.82 -4.74
N VAL A 65 -7.03 0.86 -6.03
CA VAL A 65 -6.95 -0.33 -6.89
C VAL A 65 -5.86 -1.28 -6.41
N LEU A 66 -4.71 -0.77 -6.00
CA LEU A 66 -3.61 -1.58 -5.48
C LEU A 66 -4.01 -2.23 -4.15
N LEU A 67 -4.68 -1.51 -3.26
CA LEU A 67 -5.20 -2.04 -2.00
C LEU A 67 -6.22 -3.17 -2.25
N ASP A 68 -7.14 -3.00 -3.19
CA ASP A 68 -8.10 -4.04 -3.55
C ASP A 68 -7.42 -5.29 -4.14
N ARG A 69 -6.40 -5.13 -4.97
CA ARG A 69 -5.59 -6.26 -5.45
C ARG A 69 -4.88 -6.99 -4.31
N LEU A 70 -4.31 -6.25 -3.35
CA LEU A 70 -3.70 -6.83 -2.15
C LEU A 70 -4.74 -7.59 -1.32
N ARG A 71 -5.94 -7.05 -1.13
CA ARG A 71 -7.05 -7.72 -0.41
C ARG A 71 -7.48 -9.01 -1.09
N LEU A 72 -7.56 -9.02 -2.43
CA LEU A 72 -7.91 -10.22 -3.21
C LEU A 72 -6.84 -11.31 -3.18
N SER A 73 -5.56 -10.92 -3.08
CA SER A 73 -4.42 -11.86 -3.05
C SER A 73 -4.01 -12.29 -1.64
N THR A 74 -4.52 -11.64 -0.61
CA THR A 74 -4.20 -11.90 0.79
C THR A 74 -5.47 -11.97 1.61
N SER A 75 -5.36 -12.30 2.89
CA SER A 75 -6.49 -12.26 3.83
C SER A 75 -6.69 -10.90 4.49
N LEU A 76 -6.15 -9.82 3.92
CA LEU A 76 -6.30 -8.47 4.45
C LEU A 76 -7.75 -8.00 4.36
N GLN A 77 -8.29 -7.49 5.45
CA GLN A 77 -9.65 -6.92 5.51
C GLN A 77 -9.67 -5.45 5.08
N GLY A 78 -8.54 -4.76 5.17
CA GLY A 78 -8.40 -3.36 4.78
C GLY A 78 -6.98 -2.86 5.01
N GLY A 79 -6.75 -1.59 4.75
CA GLY A 79 -5.46 -0.93 4.94
C GLY A 79 -5.48 0.49 4.38
N VAL A 80 -4.37 1.17 4.51
CA VAL A 80 -4.09 2.45 3.85
C VAL A 80 -2.80 2.29 3.08
N LEU A 81 -2.79 2.69 1.83
CA LEU A 81 -1.59 2.84 1.03
C LEU A 81 -1.24 4.32 0.98
N VAL A 82 0.02 4.63 1.18
CA VAL A 82 0.55 5.98 1.06
C VAL A 82 1.47 6.05 -0.15
N GLU A 83 1.58 7.23 -0.73
CA GLU A 83 2.54 7.47 -1.80
C GLU A 83 3.97 7.43 -1.23
N ASP A 84 4.93 7.08 -2.08
CA ASP A 84 6.34 7.17 -1.74
C ASP A 84 6.76 8.66 -1.64
N GLY A 85 7.38 9.02 -0.54
CA GLY A 85 7.88 10.38 -0.33
C GLY A 85 9.16 10.63 -1.14
N ARG A 86 9.61 11.88 -1.15
CA ARG A 86 10.87 12.28 -1.81
C ARG A 86 12.11 11.65 -1.16
N ASP A 87 11.98 11.25 0.10
CA ASP A 87 12.99 10.65 0.94
C ASP A 87 12.32 9.82 2.04
N ASP A 88 13.10 9.10 2.82
CA ASP A 88 12.61 8.24 3.91
C ASP A 88 11.84 9.03 4.98
N ASP A 89 12.22 10.26 5.28
CA ASP A 89 11.54 11.08 6.28
C ASP A 89 10.16 11.50 5.78
N ALA A 90 10.03 11.92 4.52
CA ALA A 90 8.76 12.25 3.91
C ALA A 90 7.84 11.02 3.83
N THR A 91 8.38 9.85 3.47
CA THR A 91 7.64 8.58 3.46
C THR A 91 7.16 8.21 4.86
N ASN A 92 8.01 8.35 5.90
CA ASN A 92 7.63 8.08 7.28
C ASN A 92 6.54 9.02 7.81
N GLN A 93 6.53 10.28 7.39
CA GLN A 93 5.46 11.23 7.72
C GLN A 93 4.12 10.78 7.09
N LEU A 94 4.11 10.40 5.82
CA LEU A 94 2.92 9.90 5.14
C LEU A 94 2.41 8.59 5.76
N LEU A 95 3.31 7.67 6.13
CA LEU A 95 2.98 6.44 6.84
C LEU A 95 2.37 6.73 8.22
N SER A 96 2.91 7.70 8.94
CA SER A 96 2.40 8.10 10.26
C SER A 96 1.01 8.69 10.18
N GLN A 97 0.77 9.57 9.20
CA GLN A 97 -0.56 10.11 8.92
C GLN A 97 -1.54 9.00 8.53
N GLY A 98 -1.15 8.13 7.58
CA GLY A 98 -1.97 7.00 7.13
C GLY A 98 -2.32 6.04 8.28
N ALA A 99 -1.40 5.79 9.22
CA ALA A 99 -1.66 4.97 10.40
C ALA A 99 -2.72 5.60 11.31
N VAL A 100 -2.68 6.91 11.55
CA VAL A 100 -3.68 7.62 12.35
C VAL A 100 -5.05 7.63 11.66
N ASP A 101 -5.08 7.83 10.34
CA ASP A 101 -6.31 7.80 9.56
C ASP A 101 -6.93 6.39 9.58
N LEU A 102 -6.11 5.35 9.49
CA LEU A 102 -6.57 3.97 9.64
C LEU A 102 -7.18 3.72 11.03
N LEU A 103 -6.53 4.16 12.11
CA LEU A 103 -7.06 4.03 13.47
C LEU A 103 -8.44 4.69 13.62
N ARG A 104 -8.64 5.86 13.00
CA ARG A 104 -9.95 6.53 12.95
C ARG A 104 -10.97 5.75 12.15
N GLN A 105 -10.59 5.30 10.96
CA GLN A 105 -11.47 4.56 10.04
C GLN A 105 -12.01 3.28 10.66
N ILE A 106 -11.16 2.52 11.37
CA ILE A 106 -11.58 1.29 12.05
C ILE A 106 -12.22 1.53 13.42
N GLY A 107 -12.25 2.77 13.91
CA GLY A 107 -12.79 3.12 15.21
C GLY A 107 -12.04 2.44 16.36
N ALA A 108 -10.71 2.33 16.26
CA ALA A 108 -9.89 1.66 17.26
C ALA A 108 -10.06 2.33 18.64
N ARG A 109 -10.38 1.55 19.66
CA ARG A 109 -10.51 2.02 21.05
C ARG A 109 -9.34 1.59 21.93
N ARG A 110 -8.80 0.42 21.68
CA ARG A 110 -7.63 -0.12 22.40
C ARG A 110 -6.51 -0.39 21.40
N LEU A 111 -5.33 0.15 21.69
CA LEU A 111 -4.17 0.09 20.84
C LEU A 111 -3.02 -0.61 21.54
N GLY A 112 -2.52 -1.70 20.97
CA GLY A 112 -1.28 -2.33 21.39
C GLY A 112 -0.11 -1.79 20.58
N VAL A 113 0.97 -1.37 21.23
CA VAL A 113 2.13 -0.73 20.61
C VAL A 113 3.40 -1.48 20.95
N GLY A 114 4.21 -1.76 19.93
CA GLY A 114 5.56 -2.28 20.07
C GLY A 114 6.61 -1.17 20.19
N TRP A 115 7.81 -1.47 19.69
CA TRP A 115 8.90 -0.50 19.52
C TRP A 115 9.59 -0.73 18.17
N GLY A 116 10.43 0.22 17.78
CA GLY A 116 11.20 0.19 16.54
C GLY A 116 11.20 1.54 15.85
N HIS A 117 11.94 1.62 14.75
CA HIS A 117 12.15 2.86 14.02
C HIS A 117 10.83 3.52 13.59
N LEU A 118 9.96 2.79 12.89
CA LEU A 118 8.68 3.32 12.40
C LEU A 118 7.73 3.74 13.53
N ILE A 119 7.70 2.99 14.64
CA ILE A 119 6.90 3.37 15.81
C ILE A 119 7.45 4.66 16.43
N GLY A 120 8.78 4.80 16.50
CA GLY A 120 9.41 6.04 16.98
C GLY A 120 9.08 7.23 16.07
N GLN A 121 9.08 7.07 14.75
CA GLN A 121 8.68 8.10 13.79
C GLN A 121 7.21 8.49 13.96
N LEU A 122 6.30 7.52 14.14
CA LEU A 122 4.89 7.80 14.43
C LEU A 122 4.72 8.59 15.73
N VAL A 123 5.48 8.25 16.78
CA VAL A 123 5.46 9.00 18.04
C VAL A 123 5.91 10.45 17.82
N THR A 124 7.02 10.65 17.13
CA THR A 124 7.55 11.99 16.80
C THR A 124 6.52 12.79 15.97
N TRP A 125 5.93 12.17 14.96
CA TRP A 125 4.89 12.82 14.15
C TRP A 125 3.67 13.22 14.99
N LEU A 126 3.23 12.37 15.93
CA LEU A 126 2.12 12.68 16.83
C LEU A 126 2.44 13.82 17.79
N GLU A 127 3.68 13.97 18.24
CA GLU A 127 4.10 15.11 19.08
C GLU A 127 3.95 16.44 18.34
N GLU A 128 4.20 16.46 17.02
CA GLU A 128 4.01 17.61 16.15
C GLU A 128 2.54 17.80 15.73
N ASN A 129 1.77 16.70 15.65
CA ASN A 129 0.40 16.67 15.18
C ASN A 129 -0.54 15.99 16.21
N PRO A 130 -0.81 16.58 17.36
CA PRO A 130 -1.66 15.98 18.39
C PRO A 130 -3.08 15.67 17.90
N GLN A 131 -3.64 14.53 18.35
CA GLN A 131 -4.95 14.02 17.95
C GLN A 131 -5.87 13.80 19.17
N PRO A 132 -6.19 14.83 19.97
CA PRO A 132 -6.92 14.66 21.24
C PRO A 132 -8.36 14.15 21.05
N SER A 133 -8.89 14.23 19.85
CA SER A 133 -10.23 13.71 19.48
C SER A 133 -10.17 12.29 18.89
N SER A 134 -9.07 11.56 19.12
CA SER A 134 -8.94 10.16 18.69
C SER A 134 -10.01 9.28 19.33
N THR A 135 -10.41 8.20 18.62
CA THR A 135 -11.29 7.16 19.19
C THR A 135 -10.58 6.24 20.17
N VAL A 136 -9.24 6.26 20.20
CA VAL A 136 -8.40 5.43 21.09
C VAL A 136 -8.56 5.91 22.53
N THR A 137 -8.98 5.00 23.42
CA THR A 137 -9.17 5.26 24.84
C THR A 137 -8.05 4.70 25.71
N ASP A 138 -7.41 3.61 25.24
CA ASP A 138 -6.39 2.88 26.04
C ASP A 138 -5.23 2.45 25.13
N ILE A 139 -4.00 2.60 25.61
CA ILE A 139 -2.79 2.17 24.91
C ILE A 139 -1.95 1.26 25.80
N PHE A 140 -1.55 0.11 25.24
CA PHE A 140 -0.81 -0.95 25.92
C PHE A 140 0.51 -1.25 25.22
N PRO A 141 1.60 -1.53 25.92
CA PRO A 141 2.79 -2.08 25.29
C PRO A 141 2.56 -3.57 24.96
N LEU A 142 2.89 -3.98 23.76
CA LEU A 142 2.84 -5.38 23.33
C LEU A 142 4.07 -6.19 23.74
N VAL A 143 5.18 -5.51 23.97
CA VAL A 143 6.48 -6.09 24.35
C VAL A 143 7.15 -5.22 25.40
N GLY A 144 8.06 -5.79 26.18
CA GLY A 144 8.89 -5.04 27.12
C GLY A 144 9.84 -4.06 26.42
N ASN A 145 10.52 -3.24 27.19
CA ASN A 145 11.54 -2.34 26.68
C ASN A 145 12.74 -3.13 26.15
N ALA A 146 13.35 -2.65 25.05
CA ALA A 146 14.61 -3.18 24.60
C ALA A 146 15.77 -2.75 25.50
N SER A 147 16.84 -3.53 25.51
CA SER A 147 18.08 -3.17 26.24
C SER A 147 18.83 -1.99 25.59
N ILE A 148 18.38 -1.55 24.41
CA ILE A 148 18.94 -0.41 23.69
C ILE A 148 18.41 0.88 24.32
N PRO A 149 19.27 1.83 24.73
CA PRO A 149 18.84 3.04 25.42
C PRO A 149 18.19 4.10 24.52
N ALA A 150 18.00 3.79 23.23
CA ALA A 150 17.33 4.71 22.32
C ALA A 150 15.82 4.75 22.59
N ARG A 151 15.24 5.96 22.58
CA ARG A 151 13.82 6.23 22.87
C ARG A 151 12.86 5.34 22.05
N ASN A 152 13.13 5.18 20.76
CA ASN A 152 12.28 4.40 19.83
C ASN A 152 12.13 2.91 20.22
N TYR A 153 13.01 2.40 21.08
CA TYR A 153 13.05 1.02 21.55
C TYR A 153 12.54 0.85 23.00
N GLN A 154 11.89 1.89 23.53
CA GLN A 154 11.31 1.90 24.87
C GLN A 154 9.77 1.86 24.76
N SER A 155 9.18 0.67 24.83
CA SER A 155 7.73 0.47 24.64
C SER A 155 6.88 1.31 25.58
N ASN A 156 7.23 1.35 26.87
CA ASN A 156 6.48 2.11 27.86
C ASN A 156 6.54 3.63 27.57
N GLU A 157 7.68 4.14 27.07
CA GLU A 157 7.81 5.54 26.71
C GLU A 157 7.01 5.87 25.45
N ASN A 158 7.03 5.00 24.43
CA ASN A 158 6.20 5.15 23.25
C ASN A 158 4.70 5.19 23.62
N VAL A 159 4.26 4.28 24.50
CA VAL A 159 2.88 4.26 25.02
C VAL A 159 2.53 5.55 25.73
N ARG A 160 3.39 6.03 26.62
CA ARG A 160 3.16 7.28 27.38
C ARG A 160 2.98 8.48 26.45
N LEU A 161 3.89 8.62 25.49
CA LEU A 161 3.87 9.75 24.53
C LEU A 161 2.67 9.68 23.59
N MET A 162 2.40 8.51 23.01
CA MET A 162 1.22 8.34 22.14
C MET A 162 -0.08 8.60 22.91
N ALA A 163 -0.20 8.12 24.14
CA ALA A 163 -1.38 8.34 24.98
C ALA A 163 -1.62 9.83 25.24
N GLN A 164 -0.57 10.58 25.50
CA GLN A 164 -0.64 12.03 25.69
C GLN A 164 -1.17 12.74 24.44
N GLN A 165 -0.71 12.34 23.24
CA GLN A 165 -1.10 13.00 21.98
C GLN A 165 -2.48 12.56 21.48
N LEU A 166 -2.91 11.35 21.82
CA LEU A 166 -4.21 10.80 21.41
C LEU A 166 -5.33 11.05 22.47
N GLY A 167 -5.00 11.61 23.63
CA GLY A 167 -5.95 11.79 24.72
C GLY A 167 -6.40 10.47 25.36
N ALA A 168 -5.54 9.44 25.36
CA ALA A 168 -5.82 8.10 25.82
C ALA A 168 -5.17 7.80 27.20
N ALA A 169 -5.64 6.73 27.85
CA ALA A 169 -5.01 6.22 29.08
C ALA A 169 -3.82 5.32 28.75
N PRO A 170 -2.60 5.59 29.27
CA PRO A 170 -1.46 4.72 29.08
C PRO A 170 -1.49 3.56 30.07
N HIS A 171 -1.18 2.36 29.61
CA HIS A 171 -0.90 1.19 30.43
C HIS A 171 0.56 0.81 30.28
N PHE A 172 1.17 0.25 31.33
CA PHE A 172 2.60 -0.04 31.34
C PHE A 172 2.87 -1.50 31.62
N LEU A 173 3.84 -2.07 30.92
CA LEU A 173 4.37 -3.38 31.23
C LEU A 173 5.51 -3.22 32.24
N LEU A 174 5.26 -3.59 33.46
CA LEU A 174 6.29 -3.60 34.53
C LEU A 174 7.02 -4.95 34.44
N SER A 175 8.34 -4.90 34.22
CA SER A 175 9.16 -6.10 34.32
C SER A 175 9.35 -6.49 35.79
N LEU A 176 8.90 -7.68 36.17
CA LEU A 176 9.16 -8.28 37.49
C LEU A 176 10.53 -8.97 37.58
N ILE A 177 11.43 -8.74 36.64
CA ILE A 177 12.76 -9.37 36.60
C ILE A 177 13.79 -8.45 37.30
N HIS A 178 13.57 -8.16 38.55
CA HIS A 178 14.60 -7.71 39.52
C HIS A 178 14.11 -8.02 40.93
N ILE A 179 14.07 -9.31 41.25
CA ILE A 179 14.17 -9.82 42.62
C ILE A 179 15.43 -10.69 42.68
#